data_72ab69ee801e3c8e395b0ed91ceabdcd
#
_entry.id   72ab69ee801e3c8e395b0ed91ceabdcd
#
_cell.length_a   1.000
_cell.length_b   1.000
_cell.length_c   1.000
_cell.angle_alpha   90.00
_cell.angle_beta   90.00
_cell.angle_gamma   90.00
#
_symmetry.space_group_name_H-M   'P 1'
#
loop_
_entity.id
_entity.type
_entity.pdbx_description
1 polymer ?
#
loop_
_entity_poly.entity_id
_entity_poly.type
_entity_poly.pdbx_seq_one_letter_code
_entity_poly.pdbx_strand_id
1 'polypeptide(L)'
;MVYGRYFGLRDGDVAAKIPQLLEFAGLGGCDGAKIQTLSGGMKRRLTLARALVNDPRMLFMDEPTTGLDPQARHLIWQRLRQLVAQGKTIFLTTHFMDEAERLCSRLSVMDHGRMIASGTPRELVERHIEPQVVEVFGDGADAWAKDRGAKLAERCESAGETVFCYLRDAAPLIADLATRNELRYVHRPANLEDVFLRLTGRDLRD
;
A
#
# COMPACT_ATOMS: atom_id res chain seq x y z
N MET A 1 24.63 -8.37 17.25
CA MET A 1 25.06 -8.66 18.65
C MET A 1 24.40 -7.71 19.66
N VAL A 2 24.59 -6.37 19.63
CA VAL A 2 24.08 -5.42 20.61
C VAL A 2 22.58 -5.57 20.89
N TYR A 3 21.74 -5.61 19.84
CA TYR A 3 20.29 -5.75 19.98
C TYR A 3 19.84 -7.08 20.61
N GLY A 4 20.57 -8.18 20.37
CA GLY A 4 20.27 -9.44 21.04
C GLY A 4 20.47 -9.37 22.55
N ARG A 5 21.50 -8.65 22.99
CA ARG A 5 21.76 -8.44 24.42
C ARG A 5 20.66 -7.65 25.13
N TYR A 6 20.01 -6.67 24.46
CA TYR A 6 18.86 -5.96 25.02
C TYR A 6 17.68 -6.90 25.34
N PHE A 7 17.56 -8.01 24.61
CA PHE A 7 16.54 -9.03 24.83
C PHE A 7 17.04 -10.21 25.70
N GLY A 8 18.22 -10.08 26.32
CA GLY A 8 18.78 -11.12 27.19
C GLY A 8 19.30 -12.35 26.44
N LEU A 9 19.50 -12.27 25.13
CA LEU A 9 20.02 -13.37 24.33
C LEU A 9 21.55 -13.48 24.47
N ARG A 10 22.06 -14.72 24.52
CA ARG A 10 23.50 -14.96 24.55
C ARG A 10 24.11 -14.66 23.18
N ASP A 11 25.34 -14.16 23.16
CA ASP A 11 26.03 -13.77 21.93
C ASP A 11 26.14 -14.92 20.91
N GLY A 12 26.34 -16.15 21.36
CA GLY A 12 26.38 -17.33 20.50
C GLY A 12 25.03 -17.60 19.81
N ASP A 13 23.92 -17.47 20.54
CA ASP A 13 22.58 -17.67 19.97
C ASP A 13 22.23 -16.59 18.94
N VAL A 14 22.65 -15.35 19.20
CA VAL A 14 22.48 -14.25 18.25
C VAL A 14 23.34 -14.47 17.01
N ALA A 15 24.62 -14.84 17.19
CA ALA A 15 25.53 -15.11 16.08
C ALA A 15 25.02 -16.19 15.14
N ALA A 16 24.43 -17.26 15.68
CA ALA A 16 23.85 -18.34 14.90
C ALA A 16 22.62 -17.88 14.06
N LYS A 17 21.87 -16.87 14.51
CA LYS A 17 20.70 -16.35 13.79
C LYS A 17 21.04 -15.31 12.71
N ILE A 18 22.18 -14.64 12.81
CA ILE A 18 22.54 -13.52 11.92
C ILE A 18 22.46 -13.90 10.43
N PRO A 19 23.07 -15.01 9.95
CA PRO A 19 23.03 -15.37 8.54
C PRO A 19 21.59 -15.52 8.02
N GLN A 20 20.73 -16.21 8.77
CA GLN A 20 19.34 -16.43 8.39
C GLN A 20 18.53 -15.13 8.38
N LEU A 21 18.76 -14.22 9.33
CA LEU A 21 18.08 -12.93 9.39
C LEU A 21 18.52 -12.00 8.27
N LEU A 22 19.80 -11.99 7.91
CA LEU A 22 20.31 -11.24 6.78
C LEU A 22 19.78 -11.79 5.45
N GLU A 23 19.74 -13.11 5.29
CA GLU A 23 19.16 -13.75 4.11
C GLU A 23 17.67 -13.41 4.00
N PHE A 24 16.92 -13.51 5.10
CA PHE A 24 15.51 -13.09 5.14
C PHE A 24 15.31 -11.64 4.70
N ALA A 25 16.21 -10.74 5.07
CA ALA A 25 16.17 -9.33 4.68
C ALA A 25 16.72 -9.07 3.25
N GLY A 26 17.16 -10.10 2.52
CA GLY A 26 17.82 -9.96 1.23
C GLY A 26 19.17 -9.21 1.34
N LEU A 27 19.88 -9.43 2.44
CA LEU A 27 21.20 -8.88 2.76
C LEU A 27 22.27 -9.97 2.91
N GLY A 28 22.03 -11.16 2.33
CA GLY A 28 23.02 -12.24 2.31
C GLY A 28 24.37 -11.75 1.81
N GLY A 29 25.45 -12.16 2.47
CA GLY A 29 26.81 -11.71 2.15
C GLY A 29 27.20 -10.30 2.63
N CYS A 30 26.29 -9.60 3.34
CA CYS A 30 26.58 -8.27 3.89
C CYS A 30 26.96 -8.28 5.39
N ASP A 31 27.24 -9.44 5.96
CA ASP A 31 27.55 -9.64 7.39
C ASP A 31 28.76 -8.85 7.90
N GLY A 32 29.77 -8.64 7.04
CA GLY A 32 30.95 -7.81 7.30
C GLY A 32 30.83 -6.34 6.90
N ALA A 33 29.71 -5.92 6.29
CA ALA A 33 29.58 -4.56 5.79
C ALA A 33 29.38 -3.54 6.92
N LYS A 34 30.00 -2.37 6.81
CA LYS A 34 29.74 -1.26 7.74
C LYS A 34 28.35 -0.68 7.44
N ILE A 35 27.55 -0.43 8.48
CA ILE A 35 26.18 0.12 8.33
C ILE A 35 26.18 1.44 7.54
N GLN A 36 27.23 2.24 7.66
CA GLN A 36 27.37 3.51 6.95
C GLN A 36 27.45 3.35 5.43
N THR A 37 27.97 2.23 4.93
CA THR A 37 28.12 1.96 3.49
C THR A 37 26.84 1.36 2.86
N LEU A 38 25.82 1.03 3.66
CA LEU A 38 24.57 0.49 3.16
C LEU A 38 23.69 1.60 2.57
N SER A 39 23.00 1.30 1.46
CA SER A 39 21.98 2.18 0.90
C SER A 39 20.80 2.38 1.87
N GLY A 40 19.95 3.37 1.65
CA GLY A 40 18.76 3.62 2.45
C GLY A 40 17.85 2.38 2.52
N GLY A 41 17.58 1.74 1.38
CA GLY A 41 16.79 0.52 1.30
C GLY A 41 17.44 -0.66 2.03
N MET A 42 18.76 -0.82 1.95
CA MET A 42 19.48 -1.85 2.71
C MET A 42 19.38 -1.61 4.22
N LYS A 43 19.51 -0.35 4.67
CA LYS A 43 19.35 0.02 6.07
C LYS A 43 17.93 -0.30 6.57
N ARG A 44 16.89 -0.02 5.76
CA ARG A 44 15.49 -0.33 6.11
C ARG A 44 15.29 -1.84 6.25
N ARG A 45 15.80 -2.64 5.31
CA ARG A 45 15.75 -4.11 5.37
C ARG A 45 16.54 -4.67 6.56
N LEU A 46 17.69 -4.07 6.89
CA LEU A 46 18.43 -4.42 8.10
C LEU A 46 17.63 -4.12 9.38
N THR A 47 16.85 -3.04 9.40
CA THR A 47 15.95 -2.74 10.53
C THR A 47 14.89 -3.83 10.72
N LEU A 48 14.34 -4.37 9.64
CA LEU A 48 13.43 -5.52 9.71
C LEU A 48 14.14 -6.77 10.29
N ALA A 49 15.32 -7.13 9.77
CA ALA A 49 16.12 -8.24 10.32
C ALA A 49 16.40 -8.07 11.82
N ARG A 50 16.73 -6.84 12.22
CA ARG A 50 16.99 -6.50 13.62
C ARG A 50 15.75 -6.69 14.51
N ALA A 51 14.57 -6.32 14.03
CA ALA A 51 13.31 -6.48 14.76
C ALA A 51 12.94 -7.95 14.99
N LEU A 52 13.53 -8.87 14.23
CA LEU A 52 13.26 -10.31 14.33
C LEU A 52 14.29 -11.07 15.20
N VAL A 53 15.31 -10.42 15.72
CA VAL A 53 16.43 -11.09 16.42
C VAL A 53 15.98 -11.91 17.64
N ASN A 54 14.97 -11.44 18.37
CA ASN A 54 14.39 -12.09 19.54
C ASN A 54 13.16 -12.96 19.22
N ASP A 55 12.91 -13.21 17.93
CA ASP A 55 11.76 -14.01 17.46
C ASP A 55 10.41 -13.57 18.04
N PRO A 56 10.00 -12.31 17.90
CA PRO A 56 8.81 -11.80 18.54
C PRO A 56 7.54 -12.44 17.96
N ARG A 57 6.49 -12.56 18.78
CA ARG A 57 5.16 -12.99 18.36
C ARG A 57 4.39 -11.87 17.64
N MET A 58 4.70 -10.60 17.97
CA MET A 58 4.08 -9.41 17.42
C MET A 58 5.14 -8.40 17.01
N LEU A 59 4.96 -7.79 15.83
CA LEU A 59 5.79 -6.71 15.30
C LEU A 59 4.96 -5.44 15.11
N PHE A 60 5.53 -4.32 15.52
CA PHE A 60 5.02 -2.99 15.20
C PHE A 60 5.94 -2.34 14.17
N MET A 61 5.37 -1.90 13.07
CA MET A 61 6.10 -1.35 11.94
C MET A 61 5.46 -0.03 11.52
N ASP A 62 6.26 1.02 11.58
CA ASP A 62 5.85 2.35 11.15
C ASP A 62 6.40 2.61 9.75
N GLU A 63 5.48 2.72 8.78
CA GLU A 63 5.75 2.95 7.36
C GLU A 63 6.89 2.06 6.81
N PRO A 64 6.75 0.73 6.82
CA PRO A 64 7.88 -0.19 6.58
C PRO A 64 8.50 -0.06 5.20
N THR A 65 7.79 0.45 4.20
CA THR A 65 8.26 0.53 2.82
C THR A 65 8.49 1.94 2.29
N THR A 66 8.29 2.96 3.11
CA THR A 66 8.52 4.35 2.71
C THR A 66 9.97 4.58 2.29
N GLY A 67 10.17 5.23 1.14
CA GLY A 67 11.48 5.52 0.56
C GLY A 67 12.18 4.32 -0.09
N LEU A 68 11.49 3.19 -0.26
CA LEU A 68 12.01 2.05 -1.01
C LEU A 68 11.61 2.13 -2.49
N ASP A 69 12.51 1.63 -3.34
CA ASP A 69 12.17 1.36 -4.74
C ASP A 69 11.12 0.23 -4.85
N PRO A 70 10.39 0.12 -5.98
CA PRO A 70 9.32 -0.86 -6.13
C PRO A 70 9.77 -2.32 -5.89
N GLN A 71 10.99 -2.68 -6.29
CA GLN A 71 11.51 -4.04 -6.12
C GLN A 71 11.77 -4.34 -4.64
N ALA A 72 12.40 -3.42 -3.92
CA ALA A 72 12.64 -3.55 -2.48
C ALA A 72 11.32 -3.59 -1.69
N ARG A 73 10.31 -2.78 -2.10
CA ARG A 73 8.96 -2.80 -1.51
C ARG A 73 8.31 -4.17 -1.64
N HIS A 74 8.30 -4.75 -2.84
CA HIS A 74 7.74 -6.09 -3.09
C HIS A 74 8.44 -7.18 -2.26
N LEU A 75 9.76 -7.09 -2.10
CA LEU A 75 10.51 -8.02 -1.25
C LEU A 75 10.04 -7.92 0.21
N ILE A 76 9.91 -6.71 0.77
CA ILE A 76 9.41 -6.52 2.12
C ILE A 76 7.99 -7.08 2.28
N TRP A 77 7.08 -6.80 1.35
CA TRP A 77 5.73 -7.35 1.38
C TRP A 77 5.71 -8.88 1.39
N GLN A 78 6.55 -9.51 0.58
CA GLN A 78 6.69 -10.96 0.57
C GLN A 78 7.16 -11.48 1.94
N ARG A 79 8.16 -10.82 2.55
CA ARG A 79 8.69 -11.20 3.85
C ARG A 79 7.65 -11.02 4.97
N LEU A 80 6.90 -9.93 4.96
CA LEU A 80 5.83 -9.72 5.94
C LEU A 80 4.74 -10.80 5.83
N ARG A 81 4.32 -11.14 4.61
CA ARG A 81 3.37 -12.25 4.40
C ARG A 81 3.91 -13.60 4.89
N GLN A 82 5.19 -13.87 4.71
CA GLN A 82 5.83 -15.08 5.25
C GLN A 82 5.78 -15.11 6.78
N LEU A 83 6.02 -13.99 7.46
CA LEU A 83 5.92 -13.89 8.92
C LEU A 83 4.49 -14.12 9.41
N VAL A 84 3.50 -13.57 8.74
CA VAL A 84 2.08 -13.81 9.06
C VAL A 84 1.73 -15.29 8.87
N ALA A 85 2.18 -15.92 7.79
CA ALA A 85 1.97 -17.34 7.55
C ALA A 85 2.65 -18.25 8.61
N GLN A 86 3.70 -17.76 9.26
CA GLN A 86 4.35 -18.40 10.41
C GLN A 86 3.64 -18.15 11.75
N GLY A 87 2.48 -17.50 11.74
CA GLY A 87 1.67 -17.21 12.93
C GLY A 87 2.06 -15.94 13.69
N LYS A 88 2.91 -15.08 13.12
CA LYS A 88 3.22 -13.79 13.74
C LYS A 88 2.12 -12.77 13.48
N THR A 89 1.87 -11.90 14.44
CA THR A 89 0.97 -10.76 14.29
C THR A 89 1.79 -9.54 13.87
N ILE A 90 1.33 -8.83 12.83
CA ILE A 90 1.96 -7.59 12.38
C ILE A 90 0.95 -6.46 12.49
N PHE A 91 1.34 -5.40 13.20
CA PHE A 91 0.65 -4.13 13.23
C PHE A 91 1.51 -3.12 12.46
N LEU A 92 0.97 -2.54 11.39
CA LEU A 92 1.71 -1.56 10.59
C LEU A 92 0.91 -0.27 10.40
N THR A 93 1.62 0.84 10.27
CA THR A 93 1.08 2.08 9.74
C THR A 93 1.59 2.29 8.34
N THR A 94 0.78 2.85 7.46
CA THR A 94 1.18 3.20 6.11
C THR A 94 0.27 4.29 5.54
N HIS A 95 0.81 5.09 4.64
CA HIS A 95 0.05 5.99 3.78
C HIS A 95 -0.11 5.42 2.36
N PHE A 96 0.45 4.25 2.07
CA PHE A 96 0.28 3.55 0.80
C PHE A 96 -0.93 2.64 0.86
N MET A 97 -1.98 2.98 0.13
CA MET A 97 -3.23 2.22 0.11
C MET A 97 -3.06 0.82 -0.48
N ASP A 98 -2.21 0.68 -1.51
CA ASP A 98 -1.85 -0.61 -2.11
C ASP A 98 -1.11 -1.54 -1.12
N GLU A 99 -0.30 -0.99 -0.21
CA GLU A 99 0.33 -1.77 0.87
C GLU A 99 -0.72 -2.28 1.86
N ALA A 100 -1.61 -1.39 2.32
CA ALA A 100 -2.69 -1.75 3.24
C ALA A 100 -3.62 -2.82 2.62
N GLU A 101 -3.99 -2.66 1.36
CA GLU A 101 -4.86 -3.59 0.64
C GLU A 101 -4.25 -4.98 0.49
N ARG A 102 -2.93 -5.04 0.23
CA ARG A 102 -2.22 -6.30 -0.03
C ARG A 102 -1.76 -7.04 1.22
N LEU A 103 -1.53 -6.34 2.33
CA LEU A 103 -0.92 -6.92 3.53
C LEU A 103 -1.90 -7.07 4.69
N CYS A 104 -2.88 -6.18 4.83
CA CYS A 104 -3.73 -6.15 6.01
C CYS A 104 -4.94 -7.06 5.86
N SER A 105 -5.16 -7.94 6.84
CA SER A 105 -6.43 -8.66 6.98
C SER A 105 -7.56 -7.76 7.49
N ARG A 106 -7.22 -6.76 8.31
CA ARG A 106 -8.09 -5.67 8.78
C ARG A 106 -7.29 -4.39 8.86
N LEU A 107 -7.96 -3.27 8.63
CA LEU A 107 -7.37 -1.96 8.75
C LEU A 107 -8.35 -0.95 9.34
N SER A 108 -7.81 0.17 9.78
CA SER A 108 -8.57 1.34 10.19
C SER A 108 -8.05 2.57 9.44
N VAL A 109 -8.94 3.31 8.83
CA VAL A 109 -8.64 4.60 8.21
C VAL A 109 -8.69 5.67 9.28
N MET A 110 -7.62 6.45 9.40
CA MET A 110 -7.52 7.55 10.36
C MET A 110 -7.40 8.89 9.62
N ASP A 111 -8.15 9.88 10.08
CA ASP A 111 -8.04 11.25 9.61
C ASP A 111 -8.21 12.23 10.78
N HIS A 112 -7.40 13.29 10.80
CA HIS A 112 -7.39 14.28 11.90
C HIS A 112 -7.39 13.67 13.30
N GLY A 113 -6.61 12.58 13.50
CA GLY A 113 -6.51 11.90 14.80
C GLY A 113 -7.74 11.08 15.19
N ARG A 114 -8.70 10.88 14.28
CA ARG A 114 -9.90 10.07 14.49
C ARG A 114 -9.96 8.87 13.57
N MET A 115 -10.44 7.76 14.09
CA MET A 115 -10.74 6.58 13.29
C MET A 115 -12.07 6.82 12.56
N ILE A 116 -12.05 6.89 11.23
CA ILE A 116 -13.23 7.21 10.40
C ILE A 116 -13.86 5.99 9.75
N ALA A 117 -13.10 4.92 9.54
CA ALA A 117 -13.60 3.64 9.06
C ALA A 117 -12.72 2.48 9.55
N SER A 118 -13.29 1.28 9.67
CA SER A 118 -12.56 0.06 10.02
C SER A 118 -13.23 -1.15 9.40
N GLY A 119 -12.42 -2.09 8.91
CA GLY A 119 -12.91 -3.32 8.27
C GLY A 119 -11.80 -4.09 7.57
N THR A 120 -12.14 -5.13 6.84
CA THR A 120 -11.25 -5.71 5.85
C THR A 120 -11.14 -4.77 4.63
N PRO A 121 -10.06 -4.81 3.84
CA PRO A 121 -9.96 -4.02 2.61
C PRO A 121 -11.21 -4.15 1.73
N ARG A 122 -11.65 -5.37 1.50
CA ARG A 122 -12.81 -5.67 0.68
C ARG A 122 -14.11 -5.08 1.23
N GLU A 123 -14.40 -5.25 2.54
CA GLU A 123 -15.59 -4.68 3.19
C GLU A 123 -15.62 -3.16 3.07
N LEU A 124 -14.46 -2.49 3.18
CA LEU A 124 -14.37 -1.04 3.06
C LEU A 124 -14.67 -0.58 1.63
N VAL A 125 -14.11 -1.24 0.62
CA VAL A 125 -14.41 -0.93 -0.78
C VAL A 125 -15.90 -1.17 -1.07
N GLU A 126 -16.44 -2.34 -0.77
CA GLU A 126 -17.85 -2.69 -1.03
C GLU A 126 -18.86 -1.75 -0.32
N ARG A 127 -18.49 -1.21 0.84
CA ARG A 127 -19.35 -0.32 1.64
C ARG A 127 -19.33 1.13 1.18
N HIS A 128 -18.20 1.59 0.70
CA HIS A 128 -17.95 3.03 0.53
C HIS A 128 -17.84 3.47 -0.94
N ILE A 129 -17.56 2.55 -1.86
CA ILE A 129 -17.28 2.91 -3.26
C ILE A 129 -18.11 2.02 -4.21
N GLU A 130 -18.50 2.58 -5.32
CA GLU A 130 -19.05 1.88 -6.47
C GLU A 130 -18.02 0.88 -7.01
N PRO A 131 -18.42 -0.32 -7.49
CA PRO A 131 -17.48 -1.42 -7.75
C PRO A 131 -16.51 -1.18 -8.91
N GLN A 132 -16.83 -0.26 -9.82
CA GLN A 132 -16.04 0.01 -11.02
C GLN A 132 -15.66 1.47 -11.11
N VAL A 133 -14.45 1.74 -11.59
CA VAL A 133 -13.92 3.08 -11.81
C VAL A 133 -13.43 3.17 -13.25
N VAL A 134 -13.84 4.21 -13.96
CA VAL A 134 -13.28 4.59 -15.25
C VAL A 134 -12.58 5.93 -15.10
N GLU A 135 -11.28 5.92 -15.27
CA GLU A 135 -10.44 7.10 -15.27
C GLU A 135 -10.40 7.64 -16.70
N VAL A 136 -10.83 8.87 -16.90
CA VAL A 136 -10.90 9.52 -18.24
C VAL A 136 -9.93 10.68 -18.25
N PHE A 137 -9.11 10.78 -19.29
CA PHE A 137 -8.11 11.82 -19.46
C PHE A 137 -7.96 12.19 -20.95
N GLY A 138 -7.45 13.37 -21.20
CA GLY A 138 -7.29 13.97 -22.52
C GLY A 138 -8.02 15.29 -22.65
N ASP A 139 -7.83 15.93 -23.81
CA ASP A 139 -8.40 17.25 -24.07
C ASP A 139 -9.94 17.20 -24.02
N GLY A 140 -10.53 18.02 -23.14
CA GLY A 140 -11.98 18.07 -22.98
C GLY A 140 -12.60 17.05 -22.05
N ALA A 141 -11.80 16.27 -21.28
CA ALA A 141 -12.31 15.29 -20.33
C ALA A 141 -13.29 15.90 -19.32
N ASP A 142 -12.98 17.08 -18.75
CA ASP A 142 -13.87 17.78 -17.82
C ASP A 142 -15.18 18.24 -18.47
N ALA A 143 -15.12 18.72 -19.70
CA ALA A 143 -16.31 19.13 -20.42
C ALA A 143 -17.20 17.93 -20.76
N TRP A 144 -16.60 16.84 -21.19
CA TRP A 144 -17.28 15.58 -21.43
C TRP A 144 -17.91 15.03 -20.12
N ALA A 145 -17.19 15.07 -19.01
CA ALA A 145 -17.68 14.58 -17.73
C ALA A 145 -18.94 15.33 -17.29
N LYS A 146 -18.98 16.66 -17.45
CA LYS A 146 -20.15 17.50 -17.11
C LYS A 146 -21.35 17.24 -18.00
N ASP A 147 -21.15 16.99 -19.30
CA ASP A 147 -22.25 16.78 -20.25
C ASP A 147 -22.72 15.33 -20.30
N ARG A 148 -21.80 14.39 -20.44
CA ARG A 148 -22.09 12.97 -20.70
C ARG A 148 -21.75 12.08 -19.49
N GLY A 149 -20.57 12.27 -18.88
CA GLY A 149 -20.11 11.45 -17.78
C GLY A 149 -21.09 11.43 -16.60
N ALA A 150 -21.58 12.60 -16.21
CA ALA A 150 -22.56 12.75 -15.12
C ALA A 150 -23.94 12.07 -15.38
N LYS A 151 -24.24 11.72 -16.63
CA LYS A 151 -25.47 11.00 -17.00
C LYS A 151 -25.26 9.48 -17.07
N LEU A 152 -24.00 9.05 -17.20
CA LEU A 152 -23.60 7.64 -17.43
C LEU A 152 -22.96 6.99 -16.20
N ALA A 153 -22.52 7.79 -15.24
CA ALA A 153 -21.93 7.33 -13.99
C ALA A 153 -22.79 7.78 -12.79
N GLU A 154 -22.70 7.05 -11.69
CA GLU A 154 -23.32 7.44 -10.43
C GLU A 154 -22.64 8.68 -9.84
N ARG A 155 -21.33 8.83 -10.13
CA ARG A 155 -20.53 9.95 -9.64
C ARG A 155 -19.31 10.18 -10.52
N CYS A 156 -18.99 11.45 -10.78
CA CYS A 156 -17.75 11.86 -11.44
C CYS A 156 -17.02 12.87 -10.55
N GLU A 157 -15.72 12.70 -10.41
CA GLU A 157 -14.82 13.59 -9.66
C GLU A 157 -13.62 13.93 -10.52
N SER A 158 -13.26 15.22 -10.61
CA SER A 158 -12.08 15.67 -11.35
C SER A 158 -10.92 15.86 -10.39
N ALA A 159 -9.76 15.27 -10.71
CA ALA A 159 -8.50 15.48 -10.01
C ALA A 159 -7.39 15.78 -11.04
N GLY A 160 -6.98 17.05 -11.10
CA GLY A 160 -6.04 17.55 -12.11
C GLY A 160 -6.61 17.37 -13.52
N GLU A 161 -5.91 16.63 -14.37
CA GLU A 161 -6.31 16.38 -15.78
C GLU A 161 -7.11 15.08 -15.96
N THR A 162 -7.45 14.39 -14.86
CA THR A 162 -8.15 13.10 -14.89
C THR A 162 -9.52 13.24 -14.26
N VAL A 163 -10.52 12.67 -14.90
CA VAL A 163 -11.87 12.51 -14.34
C VAL A 163 -12.07 11.07 -13.93
N PHE A 164 -12.42 10.85 -12.68
CA PHE A 164 -12.76 9.54 -12.11
C PHE A 164 -14.26 9.37 -12.13
N CYS A 165 -14.76 8.41 -12.91
CA CYS A 165 -16.17 8.06 -13.00
C CYS A 165 -16.40 6.76 -12.21
N TYR A 166 -17.22 6.84 -11.18
CA TYR A 166 -17.58 5.72 -10.30
C TYR A 166 -18.95 5.18 -10.71
N LEU A 167 -19.04 3.85 -10.88
CA LEU A 167 -20.23 3.25 -11.50
C LEU A 167 -20.37 1.75 -11.16
N ARG A 168 -21.61 1.25 -11.30
CA ARG A 168 -21.90 -0.18 -11.14
C ARG A 168 -21.74 -0.96 -12.43
N ASP A 169 -22.05 -0.32 -13.56
CA ASP A 169 -21.88 -0.87 -14.90
C ASP A 169 -21.14 0.10 -15.81
N ALA A 170 -19.92 -0.28 -16.21
CA ALA A 170 -19.06 0.55 -17.05
C ALA A 170 -19.43 0.48 -18.56
N ALA A 171 -20.21 -0.49 -18.99
CA ALA A 171 -20.43 -0.73 -20.41
C ALA A 171 -21.02 0.47 -21.17
N PRO A 172 -22.05 1.19 -20.67
CA PRO A 172 -22.60 2.35 -21.38
C PRO A 172 -21.60 3.50 -21.50
N LEU A 173 -20.81 3.74 -20.44
CA LEU A 173 -19.82 4.81 -20.41
C LEU A 173 -18.63 4.51 -21.34
N ILE A 174 -18.15 3.27 -21.33
CA ILE A 174 -17.08 2.81 -22.22
C ILE A 174 -17.53 2.89 -23.69
N ALA A 175 -18.78 2.54 -24.00
CA ALA A 175 -19.34 2.67 -25.35
C ALA A 175 -19.38 4.13 -25.86
N ASP A 176 -19.72 5.09 -24.99
CA ASP A 176 -19.65 6.52 -25.34
C ASP A 176 -18.20 6.98 -25.57
N LEU A 177 -17.27 6.58 -24.68
CA LEU A 177 -15.85 6.93 -24.81
C LEU A 177 -15.20 6.34 -26.07
N ALA A 178 -15.58 5.14 -26.46
CA ALA A 178 -15.04 4.48 -27.66
C ALA A 178 -15.34 5.23 -28.97
N THR A 179 -16.30 6.18 -28.96
CA THR A 179 -16.61 7.05 -30.12
C THR A 179 -15.76 8.31 -30.16
N ARG A 180 -14.87 8.53 -29.16
CA ARG A 180 -14.12 9.78 -28.96
C ARG A 180 -12.63 9.52 -29.04
N ASN A 181 -12.00 9.98 -30.12
CA ASN A 181 -10.56 9.77 -30.35
C ASN A 181 -9.68 10.69 -29.48
N GLU A 182 -10.21 11.78 -28.97
CA GLU A 182 -9.53 12.78 -28.15
C GLU A 182 -9.41 12.34 -26.67
N LEU A 183 -10.28 11.42 -26.22
CA LEU A 183 -10.30 10.94 -24.86
C LEU A 183 -9.64 9.55 -24.75
N ARG A 184 -8.92 9.35 -23.68
CA ARG A 184 -8.37 8.05 -23.29
C ARG A 184 -8.98 7.65 -21.97
N TYR A 185 -9.04 6.35 -21.69
CA TYR A 185 -9.57 5.88 -20.42
C TYR A 185 -8.86 4.62 -19.94
N VAL A 186 -8.91 4.43 -18.63
CA VAL A 186 -8.53 3.17 -17.95
C VAL A 186 -9.73 2.69 -17.16
N HIS A 187 -10.14 1.45 -17.38
CA HIS A 187 -11.20 0.80 -16.62
C HIS A 187 -10.55 -0.14 -15.59
N ARG A 188 -10.93 0.01 -14.31
CA ARG A 188 -10.42 -0.82 -13.23
C ARG A 188 -11.49 -1.07 -12.15
N PRO A 189 -11.34 -2.11 -11.30
CA PRO A 189 -12.12 -2.20 -10.07
C PRO A 189 -11.77 -1.06 -9.12
N ALA A 190 -12.71 -0.70 -8.24
CA ALA A 190 -12.46 0.21 -7.12
C ALA A 190 -11.47 -0.42 -6.12
N ASN A 191 -10.71 0.42 -5.42
CA ASN A 191 -9.69 0.02 -4.47
C ASN A 191 -9.71 0.87 -3.19
N LEU A 192 -8.81 0.60 -2.25
CA LEU A 192 -8.73 1.35 -0.99
C LEU A 192 -8.34 2.83 -1.16
N GLU A 193 -7.64 3.18 -2.24
CA GLU A 193 -7.31 4.56 -2.56
C GLU A 193 -8.58 5.38 -2.81
N ASP A 194 -9.52 4.84 -3.58
CA ASP A 194 -10.82 5.46 -3.82
C ASP A 194 -11.62 5.63 -2.51
N VAL A 195 -11.56 4.63 -1.61
CA VAL A 195 -12.18 4.72 -0.27
C VAL A 195 -11.57 5.85 0.54
N PHE A 196 -10.25 5.94 0.57
CA PHE A 196 -9.54 6.96 1.34
C PHE A 196 -9.90 8.36 0.86
N LEU A 197 -9.85 8.61 -0.45
CA LEU A 197 -10.23 9.88 -1.07
C LEU A 197 -11.66 10.27 -0.70
N ARG A 198 -12.60 9.35 -0.85
CA ARG A 198 -14.01 9.60 -0.53
C ARG A 198 -14.23 9.94 0.93
N LEU A 199 -13.57 9.24 1.86
CA LEU A 199 -13.78 9.42 3.30
C LEU A 199 -13.11 10.68 3.84
N THR A 200 -11.96 11.06 3.29
CA THR A 200 -11.18 12.21 3.75
C THR A 200 -11.49 13.50 3.00
N GLY A 201 -12.07 13.41 1.80
CA GLY A 201 -12.28 14.55 0.91
C GLY A 201 -10.98 15.18 0.41
N ARG A 202 -9.85 14.46 0.51
CA ARG A 202 -8.53 14.94 0.09
C ARG A 202 -8.19 14.42 -1.29
N ASP A 203 -7.58 15.26 -2.11
CA ASP A 203 -6.82 14.79 -3.26
C ASP A 203 -5.52 14.13 -2.77
N LEU A 204 -5.08 13.06 -3.43
CA LEU A 204 -3.83 12.34 -3.14
C LEU A 204 -2.54 13.16 -3.39
N ARG A 205 -2.67 14.45 -3.64
CA ARG A 205 -1.57 15.34 -4.05
C ARG A 205 -1.13 16.35 -2.99
N ASP A 206 -1.65 16.24 -1.77
CA ASP A 206 -1.19 17.07 -0.62
C ASP A 206 -0.15 16.33 0.24
#